data_040e14d67e0b47e9d84e3ae415de06df
#
_entry.id   040e14d67e0b47e9d84e3ae415de06df
#
_cell.length_a   1.000
_cell.length_b   1.000
_cell.length_c   1.000
_cell.angle_alpha   90.00
_cell.angle_beta   90.00
_cell.angle_gamma   90.00
#
_symmetry.space_group_name_H-M   'P 1'
#
loop_
_entity.id
_entity.type
_entity.pdbx_description
1 polymer ?
#
loop_
_entity_poly.entity_id
_entity_poly.type
_entity_poly.pdbx_seq_one_letter_code
_entity_poly.pdbx_strand_id
1 'polypeptide(L)'
;VETHGRVGTEAMLQGLPVISRRKIFYKGKELEEMDLDTIIRIHPEIVIVDELAHTNVEGSLNEKRWQDVMALLDEGINVISAINIQHIESVNEEVQEITGIEVKERVPDSVLQEADEVVNIDLTAEELIARLKAGKIYRPEKIQTALDNFFRTENILQLRELALKEVALRVEKKVENEVVMGVAVGLRHEKFMACISSHEKTPRRIIRKAAKLATRYNTTFIALYVQTPKESMDRIGLARQRYLLNHFKLVTELGGE
;
A
#
# COMPACT_ATOMS: atom_id res chain seq x y z
N VAL A 1 19.53 0.40 11.66
CA VAL A 1 19.10 -0.97 11.31
C VAL A 1 18.93 -1.79 12.59
N GLU A 2 17.81 -2.45 12.77
CA GLU A 2 17.57 -3.33 13.91
C GLU A 2 17.97 -4.76 13.54
N THR A 3 19.03 -5.26 14.17
CA THR A 3 19.55 -6.61 13.87
C THR A 3 18.82 -7.71 14.62
N HIS A 4 18.12 -7.38 15.71
CA HIS A 4 17.50 -8.34 16.63
C HIS A 4 18.42 -9.48 17.08
N GLY A 5 19.75 -9.21 17.13
CA GLY A 5 20.78 -10.21 17.44
C GLY A 5 20.97 -11.28 16.35
N ARG A 6 20.60 -10.97 15.11
CA ARG A 6 20.77 -11.87 13.96
C ARG A 6 22.18 -11.70 13.38
N VAL A 7 23.03 -12.70 13.57
CA VAL A 7 24.44 -12.70 13.12
C VAL A 7 24.59 -12.35 11.63
N GLY A 8 23.67 -12.85 10.79
CA GLY A 8 23.69 -12.55 9.34
C GLY A 8 23.42 -11.07 9.03
N THR A 9 22.50 -10.43 9.77
CA THR A 9 22.22 -8.99 9.60
C THR A 9 23.36 -8.15 10.16
N GLU A 10 23.94 -8.53 11.28
CA GLU A 10 25.11 -7.86 11.86
C GLU A 10 26.32 -7.90 10.94
N ALA A 11 26.55 -9.04 10.31
CA ALA A 11 27.63 -9.19 9.34
C ALA A 11 27.50 -8.25 8.13
N MET A 12 26.28 -7.94 7.70
CA MET A 12 26.01 -7.02 6.58
C MET A 12 26.28 -5.55 6.95
N LEU A 13 26.35 -5.21 8.23
CA LEU A 13 26.69 -3.86 8.69
C LEU A 13 28.20 -3.59 8.73
N GLN A 14 29.04 -4.62 8.54
CA GLN A 14 30.50 -4.44 8.55
C GLN A 14 30.94 -3.51 7.42
N GLY A 15 31.66 -2.47 7.79
CA GLY A 15 32.15 -1.45 6.87
C GLY A 15 31.17 -0.30 6.58
N LEU A 16 29.95 -0.36 7.09
CA LEU A 16 29.04 0.77 7.04
C LEU A 16 29.14 1.62 8.32
N PRO A 17 29.13 2.97 8.20
CA PRO A 17 29.08 3.83 9.38
C PRO A 17 27.72 3.66 10.06
N VAL A 18 27.74 3.30 11.34
CA VAL A 18 26.52 3.14 12.16
C VAL A 18 26.46 4.28 13.16
N ILE A 19 25.38 5.05 13.13
CA ILE A 19 25.12 6.10 14.11
C ILE A 19 24.58 5.44 15.39
N SER A 20 25.18 5.79 16.53
CA SER A 20 24.76 5.27 17.83
C SER A 20 23.33 5.69 18.14
N ARG A 21 22.59 4.81 18.79
CA ARG A 21 21.23 5.12 19.26
C ARG A 21 21.25 6.10 20.41
N ARG A 22 20.23 6.96 20.46
CA ARG A 22 20.00 7.86 21.59
C ARG A 22 19.36 7.07 22.75
N LYS A 23 19.87 7.26 23.95
CA LYS A 23 19.31 6.66 25.15
C LYS A 23 18.24 7.55 25.75
N ILE A 24 17.08 6.98 26.02
CA ILE A 24 15.93 7.65 26.62
C ILE A 24 15.54 6.92 27.90
N PHE A 25 15.47 7.66 29.02
CA PHE A 25 15.01 7.11 30.30
C PHE A 25 13.49 7.22 30.41
N TYR A 26 12.83 6.08 30.43
CA TYR A 26 11.37 6.01 30.52
C TYR A 26 10.94 4.98 31.57
N LYS A 27 10.15 5.42 32.57
CA LYS A 27 9.60 4.58 33.65
C LYS A 27 10.68 3.70 34.35
N GLY A 28 11.85 4.27 34.58
CA GLY A 28 12.96 3.57 35.26
C GLY A 28 13.75 2.60 34.41
N LYS A 29 13.51 2.58 33.09
CA LYS A 29 14.27 1.78 32.12
C LYS A 29 14.98 2.69 31.13
N GLU A 30 16.18 2.33 30.75
CA GLU A 30 16.92 2.92 29.65
C GLU A 30 16.47 2.21 28.36
N LEU A 31 15.93 2.97 27.42
CA LEU A 31 15.49 2.52 26.11
C LEU A 31 16.32 3.23 25.04
N GLU A 32 16.42 2.65 23.86
CA GLU A 32 17.24 3.17 22.78
C GLU A 32 16.37 3.49 21.56
N GLU A 33 16.56 4.69 21.00
CA GLU A 33 15.88 5.16 19.80
C GLU A 33 16.86 5.72 18.78
N MET A 34 16.39 5.92 17.55
CA MET A 34 17.15 6.59 16.50
C MET A 34 17.53 8.01 16.94
N ASP A 35 18.78 8.39 16.75
CA ASP A 35 19.26 9.74 17.03
C ASP A 35 19.10 10.65 15.83
N LEU A 36 17.86 11.14 15.63
CA LEU A 36 17.48 12.01 14.53
C LEU A 36 18.36 13.26 14.45
N ASP A 37 18.61 13.93 15.61
CA ASP A 37 19.39 15.16 15.68
C ASP A 37 20.82 14.95 15.18
N THR A 38 21.41 13.81 15.54
CA THR A 38 22.76 13.46 15.09
C THR A 38 22.81 13.13 13.60
N ILE A 39 21.78 12.45 13.06
CA ILE A 39 21.69 12.17 11.61
C ILE A 39 21.60 13.48 10.83
N ILE A 40 20.72 14.40 11.22
CA ILE A 40 20.56 15.71 10.57
C ILE A 40 21.87 16.51 10.63
N ARG A 41 22.55 16.53 11.78
CA ARG A 41 23.82 17.24 11.94
C ARG A 41 24.95 16.68 11.06
N ILE A 42 25.03 15.34 10.92
CA ILE A 42 26.03 14.68 10.06
C ILE A 42 25.70 14.89 8.60
N HIS A 43 24.41 14.97 8.27
CA HIS A 43 23.86 15.17 6.93
C HIS A 43 24.43 14.17 5.91
N PRO A 44 24.24 12.85 6.12
CA PRO A 44 24.70 11.85 5.16
C PRO A 44 23.95 11.98 3.84
N GLU A 45 24.54 11.58 2.74
CA GLU A 45 23.89 11.55 1.44
C GLU A 45 22.71 10.56 1.43
N ILE A 46 22.91 9.40 2.08
CA ILE A 46 21.88 8.34 2.20
C ILE A 46 21.91 7.80 3.64
N VAL A 47 20.74 7.57 4.23
CA VAL A 47 20.59 6.88 5.50
C VAL A 47 19.66 5.67 5.37
N ILE A 48 20.02 4.57 6.02
CA ILE A 48 19.19 3.38 6.10
C ILE A 48 18.45 3.40 7.45
N VAL A 49 17.12 3.49 7.40
CA VAL A 49 16.22 3.49 8.57
C VAL A 49 15.29 2.29 8.46
N ASP A 50 15.43 1.35 9.38
CA ASP A 50 14.59 0.14 9.44
C ASP A 50 13.33 0.34 10.28
N GLU A 51 12.37 -0.58 10.16
CA GLU A 51 11.12 -0.59 10.94
C GLU A 51 10.33 0.73 10.84
N LEU A 52 9.96 1.13 9.63
CA LEU A 52 9.25 2.39 9.35
C LEU A 52 7.97 2.58 10.21
N ALA A 53 7.30 1.49 10.60
CA ALA A 53 6.07 1.52 11.40
C ALA A 53 6.30 1.65 12.91
N HIS A 54 7.55 1.61 13.36
CA HIS A 54 7.90 1.65 14.79
C HIS A 54 7.27 2.84 15.52
N THR A 55 6.76 2.59 16.72
CA THR A 55 6.31 3.63 17.64
C THR A 55 7.45 4.02 18.54
N ASN A 56 7.95 5.23 18.43
CA ASN A 56 9.05 5.74 19.20
C ASN A 56 8.71 5.80 20.70
N VAL A 57 9.73 5.71 21.53
CA VAL A 57 9.58 5.80 22.98
C VAL A 57 9.04 7.18 23.37
N GLU A 58 8.14 7.24 24.35
CA GLU A 58 7.62 8.48 24.91
C GLU A 58 8.76 9.38 25.39
N GLY A 59 8.78 10.62 24.92
CA GLY A 59 9.89 11.57 25.11
C GLY A 59 10.82 11.69 23.89
N SER A 60 10.58 10.94 22.83
CA SER A 60 11.17 11.18 21.51
C SER A 60 10.59 12.44 20.87
N LEU A 61 11.31 13.02 19.87
CA LEU A 61 10.85 14.21 19.15
C LEU A 61 9.53 13.93 18.41
N ASN A 62 9.44 12.80 17.76
CA ASN A 62 8.25 12.35 17.03
C ASN A 62 7.69 11.07 17.66
N GLU A 63 6.38 10.87 17.55
CA GLU A 63 5.71 9.67 18.06
C GLU A 63 6.02 8.42 17.24
N LYS A 64 6.23 8.59 15.93
CA LYS A 64 6.40 7.50 14.98
C LYS A 64 7.69 7.65 14.18
N ARG A 65 8.33 6.54 13.88
CA ARG A 65 9.56 6.52 13.07
C ARG A 65 9.36 7.04 11.65
N TRP A 66 8.20 6.82 11.03
CA TRP A 66 7.91 7.40 9.74
C TRP A 66 7.92 8.94 9.76
N GLN A 67 7.57 9.58 10.88
CA GLN A 67 7.67 11.03 11.03
C GLN A 67 9.13 11.50 11.10
N ASP A 68 10.00 10.70 11.73
CA ASP A 68 11.44 10.98 11.71
C ASP A 68 12.00 10.86 10.28
N VAL A 69 11.54 9.86 9.52
CA VAL A 69 11.91 9.70 8.11
C VAL A 69 11.46 10.90 7.27
N MET A 70 10.24 11.38 7.47
CA MET A 70 9.76 12.60 6.78
C MET A 70 10.64 13.82 7.11
N ALA A 71 11.02 13.99 8.38
CA ALA A 71 11.92 15.05 8.79
C ALA A 71 13.32 14.95 8.14
N LEU A 72 13.84 13.74 7.93
CA LEU A 72 15.09 13.53 7.18
C LEU A 72 14.97 13.90 5.71
N LEU A 73 13.85 13.56 5.08
CA LEU A 73 13.57 13.92 3.69
C LEU A 73 13.43 15.44 3.51
N ASP A 74 12.76 16.12 4.45
CA ASP A 74 12.62 17.58 4.47
C ASP A 74 13.97 18.31 4.57
N GLU A 75 14.97 17.68 5.24
CA GLU A 75 16.35 18.16 5.29
C GLU A 75 17.18 17.78 4.05
N GLY A 76 16.58 17.13 3.05
CA GLY A 76 17.24 16.74 1.80
C GLY A 76 18.14 15.49 1.92
N ILE A 77 17.95 14.68 2.95
CA ILE A 77 18.68 13.42 3.16
C ILE A 77 17.91 12.28 2.50
N ASN A 78 18.55 11.53 1.60
CA ASN A 78 17.92 10.35 1.00
C ASN A 78 17.76 9.23 2.02
N VAL A 79 16.61 8.56 2.01
CA VAL A 79 16.29 7.51 2.98
C VAL A 79 15.97 6.19 2.28
N ILE A 80 16.60 5.11 2.71
CA ILE A 80 16.20 3.74 2.37
C ILE A 80 15.54 3.16 3.62
N SER A 81 14.27 2.76 3.50
CA SER A 81 13.52 2.21 4.63
C SER A 81 12.86 0.88 4.28
N ALA A 82 12.42 0.15 5.30
CA ALA A 82 11.71 -1.11 5.15
C ALA A 82 10.39 -1.10 5.92
N ILE A 83 9.37 -1.66 5.29
CA ILE A 83 8.04 -1.83 5.87
C ILE A 83 7.46 -3.19 5.51
N ASN A 84 6.76 -3.81 6.43
CA ASN A 84 5.97 -5.00 6.14
C ASN A 84 4.54 -4.60 5.76
N ILE A 85 3.92 -5.36 4.85
CA ILE A 85 2.58 -5.09 4.32
C ILE A 85 1.52 -4.86 5.40
N GLN A 86 1.61 -5.58 6.53
CA GLN A 86 0.65 -5.46 7.62
C GLN A 86 0.62 -4.09 8.30
N HIS A 87 1.63 -3.27 8.10
CA HIS A 87 1.72 -1.93 8.69
C HIS A 87 1.20 -0.81 7.77
N ILE A 88 0.81 -1.11 6.55
CA ILE A 88 0.21 -0.13 5.64
C ILE A 88 -1.25 0.11 6.06
N GLU A 89 -1.63 1.37 6.24
CA GLU A 89 -2.92 1.74 6.81
C GLU A 89 -4.11 1.24 5.97
N SER A 90 -4.08 1.43 4.65
CA SER A 90 -5.17 1.06 3.74
C SER A 90 -5.47 -0.44 3.67
N VAL A 91 -4.48 -1.30 3.96
CA VAL A 91 -4.65 -2.76 3.88
C VAL A 91 -4.75 -3.44 5.25
N ASN A 92 -4.71 -2.67 6.33
CA ASN A 92 -4.67 -3.21 7.70
C ASN A 92 -5.90 -4.05 8.05
N GLU A 93 -7.10 -3.65 7.63
CA GLU A 93 -8.34 -4.43 7.84
C GLU A 93 -8.29 -5.77 7.10
N GLU A 94 -7.82 -5.78 5.83
CA GLU A 94 -7.69 -7.00 5.03
C GLU A 94 -6.63 -7.95 5.65
N VAL A 95 -5.53 -7.40 6.16
CA VAL A 95 -4.52 -8.16 6.92
C VAL A 95 -5.13 -8.77 8.19
N GLN A 96 -5.95 -8.05 8.92
CA GLN A 96 -6.65 -8.57 10.10
C GLN A 96 -7.63 -9.70 9.75
N GLU A 97 -8.35 -9.57 8.65
CA GLU A 97 -9.25 -10.63 8.15
C GLU A 97 -8.47 -11.90 7.79
N ILE A 98 -7.32 -11.76 7.13
CA ILE A 98 -6.46 -12.88 6.72
C ILE A 98 -5.83 -13.57 7.93
N THR A 99 -5.27 -12.81 8.85
CA THR A 99 -4.40 -13.33 9.92
C THR A 99 -5.11 -13.52 11.26
N GLY A 100 -6.25 -12.86 11.46
CA GLY A 100 -6.93 -12.76 12.75
C GLY A 100 -6.21 -11.87 13.77
N ILE A 101 -5.17 -11.13 13.35
CA ILE A 101 -4.34 -10.32 14.25
C ILE A 101 -4.52 -8.83 13.93
N GLU A 102 -4.90 -8.04 14.93
CA GLU A 102 -4.93 -6.59 14.83
C GLU A 102 -3.52 -6.02 14.92
N VAL A 103 -3.07 -5.32 13.87
CA VAL A 103 -1.80 -4.62 13.84
C VAL A 103 -2.02 -3.16 14.19
N LYS A 104 -1.43 -2.72 15.32
CA LYS A 104 -1.62 -1.36 15.87
C LYS A 104 -0.65 -0.34 15.28
N GLU A 105 0.56 -0.77 14.94
CA GLU A 105 1.56 0.09 14.32
C GLU A 105 1.25 0.24 12.85
N ARG A 106 0.93 1.47 12.43
CA ARG A 106 0.49 1.77 11.07
C ARG A 106 1.31 2.92 10.49
N VAL A 107 1.51 2.85 9.19
CA VAL A 107 2.11 3.91 8.38
C VAL A 107 1.04 4.42 7.41
N PRO A 108 0.74 5.72 7.40
CA PRO A 108 -0.21 6.30 6.47
C PRO A 108 0.23 6.08 5.01
N ASP A 109 -0.74 5.89 4.12
CA ASP A 109 -0.48 5.70 2.69
C ASP A 109 0.23 6.90 2.06
N SER A 110 0.02 8.11 2.58
CA SER A 110 0.72 9.32 2.14
C SER A 110 2.24 9.20 2.26
N VAL A 111 2.75 8.57 3.32
CA VAL A 111 4.21 8.35 3.49
C VAL A 111 4.79 7.50 2.37
N LEU A 112 4.06 6.48 1.94
CA LEU A 112 4.50 5.63 0.84
C LEU A 112 4.30 6.31 -0.54
N GLN A 113 3.45 7.34 -0.64
CA GLN A 113 3.30 8.15 -1.85
C GLN A 113 4.50 9.08 -2.08
N GLU A 114 5.19 9.49 -1.01
CA GLU A 114 6.43 10.28 -1.10
C GLU A 114 7.63 9.43 -1.55
N ALA A 115 7.53 8.10 -1.56
CA ALA A 115 8.63 7.24 -1.98
C ALA A 115 8.85 7.32 -3.50
N ASP A 116 10.10 7.62 -3.91
CA ASP A 116 10.51 7.61 -5.32
C ASP A 116 10.47 6.20 -5.91
N GLU A 117 10.79 5.20 -5.11
CA GLU A 117 10.82 3.80 -5.50
C GLU A 117 10.27 2.90 -4.40
N VAL A 118 9.44 1.94 -4.78
CA VAL A 118 8.93 0.89 -3.89
C VAL A 118 9.31 -0.46 -4.47
N VAL A 119 10.13 -1.21 -3.72
CA VAL A 119 10.64 -2.52 -4.11
C VAL A 119 9.98 -3.60 -3.26
N ASN A 120 9.36 -4.59 -3.90
CA ASN A 120 8.85 -5.76 -3.20
C ASN A 120 9.95 -6.82 -3.06
N ILE A 121 10.33 -7.10 -1.82
CA ILE A 121 11.23 -8.22 -1.50
C ILE A 121 10.38 -9.47 -1.32
N ASP A 122 10.18 -10.19 -2.41
CA ASP A 122 9.32 -11.37 -2.44
C ASP A 122 10.07 -12.64 -2.01
N LEU A 123 9.45 -13.40 -1.11
CA LEU A 123 9.89 -14.73 -0.68
C LEU A 123 8.74 -15.72 -0.84
N THR A 124 9.05 -16.95 -1.25
CA THR A 124 8.04 -18.00 -1.27
C THR A 124 7.59 -18.37 0.15
N ALA A 125 6.38 -18.90 0.28
CA ALA A 125 5.87 -19.32 1.59
C ALA A 125 6.77 -20.41 2.20
N GLU A 126 7.29 -21.32 1.37
CA GLU A 126 8.20 -22.39 1.77
C GLU A 126 9.51 -21.84 2.32
N GLU A 127 10.12 -20.87 1.64
CA GLU A 127 11.36 -20.24 2.09
C GLU A 127 11.15 -19.46 3.40
N LEU A 128 10.04 -18.74 3.53
CA LEU A 128 9.72 -17.99 4.75
C LEU A 128 9.51 -18.93 5.94
N ILE A 129 8.76 -20.01 5.75
CA ILE A 129 8.55 -21.06 6.78
C ILE A 129 9.87 -21.75 7.12
N ALA A 130 10.71 -22.06 6.14
CA ALA A 130 12.02 -22.66 6.37
C ALA A 130 12.92 -21.73 7.21
N ARG A 131 12.95 -20.45 6.91
CA ARG A 131 13.68 -19.43 7.71
C ARG A 131 13.13 -19.31 9.14
N LEU A 132 11.82 -19.38 9.31
CA LEU A 132 11.18 -19.36 10.62
C LEU A 132 11.59 -20.59 11.44
N LYS A 133 11.48 -21.81 10.87
CA LYS A 133 11.88 -23.07 11.52
C LYS A 133 13.37 -23.12 11.86
N ALA A 134 14.22 -22.47 11.05
CA ALA A 134 15.65 -22.34 11.32
C ALA A 134 16.00 -21.29 12.39
N GLY A 135 15.00 -20.68 13.06
CA GLY A 135 15.21 -19.67 14.08
C GLY A 135 15.75 -18.33 13.57
N LYS A 136 15.66 -18.08 12.23
CA LYS A 136 16.18 -16.85 11.62
C LYS A 136 15.22 -15.67 11.74
N ILE A 137 13.96 -15.89 12.16
CA ILE A 137 12.93 -14.87 12.31
C ILE A 137 12.59 -14.65 13.77
N TYR A 138 12.26 -15.73 14.48
CA TYR A 138 11.92 -15.71 15.90
C TYR A 138 12.81 -16.65 16.70
N ARG A 139 12.87 -16.41 18.01
CA ARG A 139 13.51 -17.33 18.95
C ARG A 139 12.76 -18.67 18.98
N PRO A 140 13.45 -19.80 19.27
CA PRO A 140 12.87 -21.15 19.21
C PRO A 140 11.52 -21.30 19.94
N GLU A 141 11.37 -20.65 21.08
CA GLU A 141 10.18 -20.74 21.94
C GLU A 141 8.91 -20.17 21.28
N LYS A 142 9.07 -19.25 20.31
CA LYS A 142 7.97 -18.59 19.62
C LYS A 142 7.64 -19.18 18.26
N ILE A 143 8.47 -20.09 17.74
CA ILE A 143 8.33 -20.62 16.38
C ILE A 143 7.01 -21.37 16.21
N GLN A 144 6.66 -22.28 17.13
CA GLN A 144 5.44 -23.08 17.01
C GLN A 144 4.19 -22.20 17.05
N THR A 145 4.11 -21.27 18.00
CA THR A 145 2.99 -20.32 18.08
C THR A 145 2.87 -19.47 16.81
N ALA A 146 3.97 -19.07 16.22
CA ALA A 146 3.98 -18.30 14.98
C ALA A 146 3.47 -19.11 13.80
N LEU A 147 3.86 -20.39 13.67
CA LEU A 147 3.40 -21.31 12.63
C LEU A 147 1.90 -21.64 12.74
N ASP A 148 1.39 -21.72 13.95
CA ASP A 148 -0.01 -22.06 14.21
C ASP A 148 -0.96 -20.86 13.98
N ASN A 149 -0.42 -19.64 13.92
CA ASN A 149 -1.18 -18.40 13.76
C ASN A 149 -0.82 -17.67 12.48
N PHE A 150 0.07 -16.67 12.58
CA PHE A 150 0.39 -15.76 11.47
C PHE A 150 1.05 -16.47 10.29
N PHE A 151 2.00 -17.39 10.54
CA PHE A 151 2.81 -18.04 9.50
C PHE A 151 2.18 -19.32 8.95
N ARG A 152 0.87 -19.39 8.85
CA ARG A 152 0.19 -20.43 8.06
C ARG A 152 0.46 -20.18 6.57
N THR A 153 0.60 -21.26 5.81
CA THR A 153 0.87 -21.16 4.36
C THR A 153 -0.19 -20.33 3.64
N GLU A 154 -1.46 -20.53 4.00
CA GLU A 154 -2.59 -19.78 3.41
C GLU A 154 -2.47 -18.29 3.70
N ASN A 155 -2.17 -17.89 4.94
CA ASN A 155 -2.00 -16.50 5.32
C ASN A 155 -0.84 -15.86 4.57
N ILE A 156 0.32 -16.54 4.48
CA ILE A 156 1.49 -16.04 3.76
C ILE A 156 1.18 -15.82 2.29
N LEU A 157 0.48 -16.75 1.64
CA LEU A 157 0.10 -16.63 0.23
C LEU A 157 -0.83 -15.43 0.00
N GLN A 158 -1.82 -15.23 0.86
CA GLN A 158 -2.74 -14.09 0.77
C GLN A 158 -2.04 -12.75 1.05
N LEU A 159 -1.17 -12.69 2.08
CA LEU A 159 -0.36 -11.50 2.37
C LEU A 159 0.61 -11.16 1.23
N ARG A 160 1.18 -12.18 0.59
CA ARG A 160 2.04 -12.02 -0.58
C ARG A 160 1.25 -11.47 -1.78
N GLU A 161 0.06 -12.01 -2.06
CA GLU A 161 -0.84 -11.50 -3.09
C GLU A 161 -1.20 -10.03 -2.82
N LEU A 162 -1.53 -9.70 -1.57
CA LEU A 162 -1.83 -8.35 -1.13
C LEU A 162 -0.65 -7.39 -1.36
N ALA A 163 0.57 -7.81 -0.99
CA ALA A 163 1.78 -7.02 -1.20
C ALA A 163 2.06 -6.77 -2.69
N LEU A 164 1.94 -7.78 -3.53
CA LEU A 164 2.12 -7.65 -4.99
C LEU A 164 1.08 -6.71 -5.60
N LYS A 165 -0.18 -6.82 -5.17
CA LYS A 165 -1.26 -5.93 -5.61
C LYS A 165 -0.99 -4.48 -5.20
N GLU A 166 -0.52 -4.25 -3.98
CA GLU A 166 -0.23 -2.91 -3.48
C GLU A 166 0.92 -2.23 -4.24
N VAL A 167 1.99 -2.99 -4.55
CA VAL A 167 3.09 -2.49 -5.39
C VAL A 167 2.61 -2.18 -6.81
N ALA A 168 1.81 -3.06 -7.43
CA ALA A 168 1.27 -2.84 -8.76
C ALA A 168 0.44 -1.55 -8.83
N LEU A 169 -0.45 -1.31 -7.85
CA LEU A 169 -1.25 -0.08 -7.76
C LEU A 169 -0.39 1.20 -7.65
N ARG A 170 0.77 1.10 -7.00
CA ARG A 170 1.69 2.25 -6.88
C ARG A 170 2.44 2.54 -8.16
N VAL A 171 2.86 1.50 -8.87
CA VAL A 171 3.48 1.63 -10.20
C VAL A 171 2.49 2.29 -11.16
N GLU A 172 1.22 1.86 -11.16
CA GLU A 172 0.17 2.47 -11.99
C GLU A 172 -0.02 3.96 -11.67
N LYS A 173 -0.15 4.33 -10.40
CA LYS A 173 -0.29 5.74 -9.98
C LYS A 173 0.91 6.61 -10.35
N LYS A 174 2.12 6.09 -10.23
CA LYS A 174 3.34 6.81 -10.63
C LYS A 174 3.34 7.08 -12.13
N VAL A 175 3.01 6.09 -12.94
CA VAL A 175 2.89 6.22 -14.39
C VAL A 175 1.80 7.23 -14.77
N GLU A 176 0.64 7.21 -14.09
CA GLU A 176 -0.43 8.21 -14.31
C GLU A 176 0.07 9.64 -14.05
N ASN A 177 0.77 9.86 -12.95
CA ASN A 177 1.32 11.16 -12.61
C ASN A 177 2.38 11.64 -13.61
N GLU A 178 3.25 10.75 -14.09
CA GLU A 178 4.25 11.06 -15.11
C GLU A 178 3.61 11.39 -16.47
N VAL A 179 2.52 10.72 -16.83
CA VAL A 179 1.74 11.02 -18.04
C VAL A 179 1.06 12.38 -17.95
N VAL A 180 0.52 12.75 -16.80
CA VAL A 180 -0.09 14.07 -16.57
C VAL A 180 0.96 15.18 -16.63
N MET A 181 2.20 14.91 -16.26
CA MET A 181 3.32 15.87 -16.36
C MET A 181 3.96 15.95 -17.76
N GLY A 182 3.42 15.29 -18.77
CA GLY A 182 3.85 15.40 -20.18
C GLY A 182 5.05 14.53 -20.58
N VAL A 183 5.44 13.57 -19.75
CA VAL A 183 6.39 12.53 -20.12
C VAL A 183 5.62 11.36 -20.72
N ALA A 184 5.49 11.36 -22.05
CA ALA A 184 4.74 10.33 -22.78
C ALA A 184 5.44 8.96 -22.72
N VAL A 185 5.09 8.14 -21.78
CA VAL A 185 5.30 6.69 -21.86
C VAL A 185 3.94 6.04 -22.01
N GLY A 186 3.67 5.51 -23.19
CA GLY A 186 2.36 4.98 -23.60
C GLY A 186 1.98 3.68 -22.90
N LEU A 187 1.63 3.74 -21.65
CA LEU A 187 0.83 2.69 -21.01
C LEU A 187 -0.64 3.00 -21.25
N ARG A 188 -1.27 2.24 -22.12
CA ARG A 188 -2.71 2.32 -22.38
C ARG A 188 -3.42 1.73 -21.16
N HIS A 189 -3.99 2.59 -20.32
CA HIS A 189 -4.93 2.12 -19.31
C HIS A 189 -6.16 1.56 -20.04
N GLU A 190 -6.47 0.29 -19.81
CA GLU A 190 -7.70 -0.31 -20.27
C GLU A 190 -8.87 0.37 -19.56
N LYS A 191 -9.74 1.02 -20.31
CA LYS A 191 -11.01 1.56 -19.81
C LYS A 191 -12.13 0.59 -20.08
N PHE A 192 -13.05 0.44 -19.14
CA PHE A 192 -14.25 -0.38 -19.37
C PHE A 192 -15.31 0.44 -20.09
N MET A 193 -15.89 -0.14 -21.14
CA MET A 193 -17.00 0.47 -21.84
C MET A 193 -18.29 -0.30 -21.54
N ALA A 194 -19.27 0.38 -20.96
CA ALA A 194 -20.61 -0.13 -20.70
C ALA A 194 -21.56 0.32 -21.83
N CYS A 195 -21.85 -0.53 -22.79
CA CYS A 195 -22.90 -0.24 -23.79
C CYS A 195 -24.28 -0.38 -23.15
N ILE A 196 -25.02 0.71 -23.10
CA ILE A 196 -26.35 0.77 -22.46
C ILE A 196 -27.44 1.02 -23.48
N SER A 197 -28.68 0.66 -23.12
CA SER A 197 -29.87 0.89 -23.91
C SER A 197 -30.94 1.66 -23.13
N SER A 198 -32.02 2.03 -23.75
CA SER A 198 -33.16 2.70 -23.12
C SER A 198 -34.06 1.81 -22.24
N HIS A 199 -33.68 0.54 -22.01
CA HIS A 199 -34.42 -0.41 -21.16
C HIS A 199 -34.20 -0.18 -19.69
N GLU A 200 -35.14 -0.54 -18.83
CA GLU A 200 -35.08 -0.23 -17.41
C GLU A 200 -34.04 -1.05 -16.63
N LYS A 201 -34.02 -2.38 -16.76
CA LYS A 201 -33.29 -3.26 -15.81
C LYS A 201 -31.87 -3.61 -16.28
N THR A 202 -31.70 -3.95 -17.55
CA THR A 202 -30.41 -4.45 -18.07
C THR A 202 -29.29 -3.43 -17.97
N PRO A 203 -29.47 -2.14 -18.34
CA PRO A 203 -28.42 -1.14 -18.24
C PRO A 203 -27.91 -0.92 -16.81
N ARG A 204 -28.80 -0.90 -15.82
CA ARG A 204 -28.39 -0.74 -14.40
C ARG A 204 -27.43 -1.83 -13.93
N ARG A 205 -27.64 -3.07 -14.36
CA ARG A 205 -26.75 -4.19 -14.03
C ARG A 205 -25.40 -4.05 -14.72
N ILE A 206 -25.40 -3.64 -15.99
CA ILE A 206 -24.17 -3.41 -16.78
C ILE A 206 -23.35 -2.27 -16.15
N ILE A 207 -23.98 -1.12 -15.86
CA ILE A 207 -23.31 0.04 -15.23
C ILE A 207 -22.67 -0.34 -13.90
N ARG A 208 -23.41 -1.00 -13.01
CA ARG A 208 -22.87 -1.45 -11.71
C ARG A 208 -21.73 -2.46 -11.88
N LYS A 209 -21.80 -3.35 -12.86
CA LYS A 209 -20.72 -4.31 -13.13
C LYS A 209 -19.48 -3.59 -13.68
N ALA A 210 -19.66 -2.64 -14.59
CA ALA A 210 -18.56 -1.82 -15.11
C ALA A 210 -17.89 -1.00 -14.01
N ALA A 211 -18.66 -0.33 -13.15
CA ALA A 211 -18.15 0.39 -12.00
C ALA A 211 -17.35 -0.52 -11.05
N LYS A 212 -17.88 -1.70 -10.73
CA LYS A 212 -17.16 -2.68 -9.88
C LYS A 212 -15.86 -3.16 -10.53
N LEU A 213 -15.84 -3.37 -11.83
CA LEU A 213 -14.63 -3.73 -12.56
C LEU A 213 -13.65 -2.55 -12.59
N ALA A 214 -14.11 -1.34 -12.86
CA ALA A 214 -13.29 -0.14 -12.85
C ALA A 214 -12.62 0.07 -11.48
N THR A 215 -13.36 -0.06 -10.39
CA THR A 215 -12.83 -0.02 -9.03
C THR A 215 -11.80 -1.14 -8.79
N ARG A 216 -12.12 -2.37 -9.22
CA ARG A 216 -11.22 -3.54 -9.03
C ARG A 216 -9.90 -3.38 -9.77
N TYR A 217 -9.92 -2.77 -10.95
CA TYR A 217 -8.74 -2.56 -11.80
C TYR A 217 -8.19 -1.13 -11.71
N ASN A 218 -8.62 -0.36 -10.71
CA ASN A 218 -8.19 1.03 -10.46
C ASN A 218 -8.22 1.89 -11.74
N THR A 219 -9.31 1.80 -12.49
CA THR A 219 -9.50 2.54 -13.75
C THR A 219 -10.88 3.19 -13.78
N THR A 220 -11.18 3.94 -14.83
CA THR A 220 -12.50 4.54 -15.08
C THR A 220 -13.33 3.69 -16.01
N PHE A 221 -14.66 3.93 -16.06
CA PHE A 221 -15.52 3.33 -17.05
C PHE A 221 -16.34 4.39 -17.79
N ILE A 222 -16.65 4.08 -19.04
CA ILE A 222 -17.45 4.94 -19.91
C ILE A 222 -18.77 4.22 -20.19
N ALA A 223 -19.91 4.92 -20.09
CA ALA A 223 -21.19 4.39 -20.51
C ALA A 223 -21.56 4.97 -21.88
N LEU A 224 -21.63 4.09 -22.88
CA LEU A 224 -21.98 4.46 -24.25
C LEU A 224 -23.45 4.12 -24.54
N TYR A 225 -24.20 5.13 -24.90
CA TYR A 225 -25.54 4.97 -25.49
C TYR A 225 -25.52 5.36 -26.97
N VAL A 226 -25.88 4.44 -27.85
CA VAL A 226 -26.00 4.70 -29.28
C VAL A 226 -27.46 4.97 -29.63
N GLN A 227 -27.75 6.23 -29.96
CA GLN A 227 -29.08 6.62 -30.39
C GLN A 227 -29.32 6.21 -31.83
N THR A 228 -30.21 5.26 -32.04
CA THR A 228 -30.65 4.89 -33.41
C THR A 228 -31.72 5.84 -33.91
N PRO A 229 -31.98 5.92 -35.24
CA PRO A 229 -33.07 6.74 -35.79
C PRO A 229 -34.49 6.37 -35.27
N LYS A 230 -34.65 5.14 -34.77
CA LYS A 230 -35.88 4.67 -34.11
C LYS A 230 -36.00 5.08 -32.66
N GLU A 231 -34.88 5.43 -32.03
CA GLU A 231 -34.76 5.80 -30.62
C GLU A 231 -34.39 7.28 -30.45
N SER A 232 -34.66 8.11 -31.45
CA SER A 232 -34.54 9.56 -31.29
C SER A 232 -35.45 10.07 -30.17
N MET A 233 -35.05 11.11 -29.47
CA MET A 233 -35.77 11.67 -28.31
C MET A 233 -37.24 11.98 -28.63
N ASP A 234 -37.54 12.36 -29.91
CA ASP A 234 -38.89 12.66 -30.35
C ASP A 234 -39.76 11.41 -30.60
N ARG A 235 -39.12 10.22 -30.66
CA ARG A 235 -39.81 8.94 -30.99
C ARG A 235 -39.89 7.98 -29.83
N ILE A 236 -39.03 8.08 -28.87
CA ILE A 236 -39.08 7.23 -27.67
C ILE A 236 -40.05 7.80 -26.64
N GLY A 237 -40.90 6.93 -26.07
CA GLY A 237 -41.88 7.34 -25.05
C GLY A 237 -41.20 7.91 -23.78
N LEU A 238 -41.86 8.84 -23.09
CA LEU A 238 -41.37 9.54 -21.91
C LEU A 238 -40.80 8.61 -20.84
N ALA A 239 -41.36 7.43 -20.65
CA ALA A 239 -40.86 6.46 -19.68
C ALA A 239 -39.42 6.02 -20.02
N ARG A 240 -39.10 5.73 -21.28
CA ARG A 240 -37.78 5.33 -21.74
C ARG A 240 -36.78 6.48 -21.66
N GLN A 241 -37.20 7.72 -21.96
CA GLN A 241 -36.38 8.92 -21.78
C GLN A 241 -35.98 9.07 -20.31
N ARG A 242 -36.92 8.90 -19.38
CA ARG A 242 -36.68 8.97 -17.93
C ARG A 242 -35.72 7.86 -17.45
N TYR A 243 -35.87 6.63 -18.00
CA TYR A 243 -34.91 5.55 -17.68
C TYR A 243 -33.50 5.88 -18.16
N LEU A 244 -33.36 6.43 -19.36
CA LEU A 244 -32.05 6.81 -19.89
C LEU A 244 -31.38 7.89 -19.05
N LEU A 245 -32.11 8.94 -18.68
CA LEU A 245 -31.60 9.99 -17.78
C LEU A 245 -31.18 9.43 -16.41
N ASN A 246 -31.97 8.51 -15.84
CA ASN A 246 -31.63 7.85 -14.59
C ASN A 246 -30.37 6.95 -14.74
N HIS A 247 -30.13 6.37 -15.91
CA HIS A 247 -28.92 5.60 -16.17
C HIS A 247 -27.69 6.49 -16.22
N PHE A 248 -27.76 7.64 -16.90
CA PHE A 248 -26.65 8.61 -16.93
C PHE A 248 -26.36 9.16 -15.52
N LYS A 249 -27.40 9.47 -14.75
CA LYS A 249 -27.21 9.88 -13.36
C LYS A 249 -26.50 8.81 -12.55
N LEU A 250 -26.90 7.54 -12.68
CA LEU A 250 -26.24 6.41 -12.00
C LEU A 250 -24.78 6.25 -12.44
N VAL A 251 -24.46 6.50 -13.72
CA VAL A 251 -23.08 6.46 -14.21
C VAL A 251 -22.23 7.50 -13.48
N THR A 252 -22.69 8.75 -13.42
CA THR A 252 -21.99 9.84 -12.72
C THR A 252 -21.86 9.56 -11.21
N GLU A 253 -22.92 9.06 -10.57
CA GLU A 253 -22.89 8.68 -9.13
C GLU A 253 -21.86 7.57 -8.83
N LEU A 254 -21.56 6.71 -9.80
CA LEU A 254 -20.58 5.62 -9.66
C LEU A 254 -19.18 5.97 -10.23
N GLY A 255 -18.93 7.25 -10.54
CA GLY A 255 -17.64 7.74 -11.00
C GLY A 255 -17.31 7.38 -12.46
N GLY A 256 -18.32 7.12 -13.30
CA GLY A 256 -18.17 6.91 -14.74
C GLY A 256 -18.46 8.17 -15.58
N GLU A 257 -18.07 8.10 -16.83
CA GLU A 257 -18.30 9.11 -17.88
C GLU A 257 -19.36 8.66 -18.87
#